data_63d3bf79ded41bfe1972fca1a25226c9
#
_entry.id   63d3bf79ded41bfe1972fca1a25226c9
#
_cell.length_a   1.000
_cell.length_b   1.000
_cell.length_c   1.000
_cell.angle_alpha   90.00
_cell.angle_beta   90.00
_cell.angle_gamma   90.00
#
_symmetry.space_group_name_H-M   'P 1'
#
loop_
_entity.id
_entity.type
_entity.pdbx_description
1 polymer ?
#
loop_
_entity_poly.entity_id
_entity_poly.type
_entity_poly.pdbx_seq_one_letter_code
_entity_poly.pdbx_strand_id
1 'polypeptide(L)'
;MHEDLQFLGNYQYSWFKRTSFTSNQHNVDLRLKHQLFLSLQSQIYYEYSYLNQSAFKELLNTAGLAFNYRKKIPAGFLILNYDIRKRYQNHSSLPGLLTVFNEELRLVDGQTILLQNPFVDPNSVVVHDQTGTIIYQENIDYLLIRRADYIEIQRLPGGQIPDGGTVYVDYIATQLRSYKFDTWNNNFSANLAFFNNLIEFYFRYFDQDYSSIENPNESVLKYITQHTYGIRSSVGFLSAGFEYENYNSNIILFRSTRYFISVTRQFFNRLNGILSFNSRNYKYTFDQESQKFNDLTGRFLYQISRSWQFKLDGGYRFQQGRGIDLNLTT
;
A
#
# COMPACT_ATOMS: atom_id res chain seq x y z
N MET A 1 27.30 2.03 -27.19
CA MET A 1 26.39 1.21 -26.38
C MET A 1 26.83 1.32 -24.94
N HIS A 2 26.04 1.94 -24.06
CA HIS A 2 26.31 1.83 -22.62
C HIS A 2 25.50 0.63 -22.13
N GLU A 3 26.20 -0.44 -21.85
CA GLU A 3 25.66 -1.60 -21.13
C GLU A 3 26.28 -1.56 -19.75
N ASP A 4 25.51 -1.19 -18.76
CA ASP A 4 25.94 -1.19 -17.37
C ASP A 4 25.34 -2.39 -16.65
N LEU A 5 26.20 -3.27 -16.16
CA LEU A 5 25.84 -4.37 -15.29
C LEU A 5 26.27 -4.03 -13.86
N GLN A 6 25.32 -4.01 -12.93
CA GLN A 6 25.55 -3.70 -11.53
C GLN A 6 25.06 -4.81 -10.63
N PHE A 7 25.95 -5.30 -9.76
CA PHE A 7 25.58 -6.21 -8.69
C PHE A 7 25.48 -5.45 -7.36
N LEU A 8 24.39 -5.70 -6.62
CA LEU A 8 24.15 -5.15 -5.29
C LEU A 8 23.85 -6.30 -4.35
N GLY A 9 24.50 -6.32 -3.19
CA GLY A 9 24.24 -7.27 -2.12
C GLY A 9 24.11 -6.55 -0.79
N ASN A 10 23.11 -6.90 -0.01
CA ASN A 10 22.91 -6.41 1.34
C ASN A 10 22.62 -7.58 2.27
N TYR A 11 23.20 -7.55 3.46
CA TYR A 11 22.88 -8.45 4.56
C TYR A 11 22.60 -7.65 5.80
N GLN A 12 21.48 -7.96 6.46
CA GLN A 12 21.08 -7.33 7.70
C GLN A 12 20.76 -8.40 8.73
N TYR A 13 21.35 -8.25 9.91
CA TYR A 13 20.99 -9.03 11.08
C TYR A 13 20.41 -8.12 12.14
N SER A 14 19.28 -8.52 12.73
CA SER A 14 18.71 -7.86 13.89
C SER A 14 18.43 -8.87 15.00
N TRP A 15 18.73 -8.48 16.21
CA TRP A 15 18.43 -9.23 17.40
C TRP A 15 17.79 -8.34 18.44
N PHE A 16 16.73 -8.86 19.04
CA PHE A 16 15.96 -8.13 20.03
C PHE A 16 15.54 -9.09 21.15
N LYS A 17 15.70 -8.66 22.40
CA LYS A 17 15.30 -9.43 23.58
C LYS A 17 14.59 -8.52 24.59
N ARG A 18 13.41 -8.97 25.02
CA ARG A 18 12.69 -8.48 26.22
C ARG A 18 12.46 -9.64 27.17
N THR A 19 11.94 -9.39 28.37
CA THR A 19 11.79 -10.39 29.45
C THR A 19 11.05 -11.66 29.01
N SER A 20 10.05 -11.55 28.13
CA SER A 20 9.22 -12.68 27.65
C SER A 20 9.31 -12.92 26.15
N PHE A 21 10.16 -12.17 25.42
CA PHE A 21 10.18 -12.19 23.97
C PHE A 21 11.60 -12.10 23.44
N THR A 22 11.94 -13.02 22.54
CA THR A 22 13.21 -12.98 21.79
C THR A 22 12.91 -13.06 20.32
N SER A 23 13.59 -12.23 19.51
CA SER A 23 13.48 -12.19 18.06
C SER A 23 14.86 -12.12 17.44
N ASN A 24 15.14 -13.00 16.48
CA ASN A 24 16.31 -12.95 15.62
C ASN A 24 15.83 -12.89 14.18
N GLN A 25 16.38 -11.97 13.40
CA GLN A 25 16.05 -11.86 12.00
C GLN A 25 17.31 -11.74 11.14
N HIS A 26 17.35 -12.49 10.05
CA HIS A 26 18.39 -12.46 9.04
C HIS A 26 17.73 -12.09 7.72
N ASN A 27 18.20 -11.03 7.07
CA ASN A 27 17.74 -10.61 5.75
C ASN A 27 18.93 -10.56 4.79
N VAL A 28 18.77 -11.15 3.61
CA VAL A 28 19.71 -11.06 2.49
C VAL A 28 18.95 -10.51 1.30
N ASP A 29 19.51 -9.52 0.63
CA ASP A 29 18.99 -8.95 -0.62
C ASP A 29 20.12 -8.97 -1.65
N LEU A 30 19.92 -9.67 -2.76
CA LEU A 30 20.85 -9.76 -3.87
C LEU A 30 20.16 -9.27 -5.13
N ARG A 31 20.78 -8.35 -5.85
CA ARG A 31 20.23 -7.76 -7.08
C ARG A 31 21.29 -7.67 -8.16
N LEU A 32 20.95 -8.13 -9.35
CA LEU A 32 21.72 -7.94 -10.56
C LEU A 32 20.89 -7.05 -11.49
N LYS A 33 21.38 -5.83 -11.72
CA LYS A 33 20.74 -4.85 -12.59
C LYS A 33 21.52 -4.77 -13.90
N HIS A 34 20.78 -4.71 -14.99
CA HIS A 34 21.32 -4.54 -16.33
C HIS A 34 20.58 -3.41 -17.04
N GLN A 35 21.32 -2.43 -17.54
CA GLN A 35 20.80 -1.32 -18.32
C GLN A 35 21.12 -1.59 -19.80
N LEU A 36 20.08 -1.89 -20.58
CA LEU A 36 20.20 -2.06 -22.01
C LEU A 36 19.67 -0.81 -22.72
N PHE A 37 20.53 -0.14 -23.45
CA PHE A 37 20.27 1.20 -23.96
C PHE A 37 19.85 2.15 -22.83
N LEU A 38 19.41 3.34 -23.11
CA LEU A 38 18.84 4.25 -22.12
C LEU A 38 17.37 3.97 -21.76
N SER A 39 16.78 2.95 -22.42
CA SER A 39 15.34 2.72 -22.40
C SER A 39 14.89 1.49 -21.64
N LEU A 40 15.73 0.47 -21.47
CA LEU A 40 15.36 -0.78 -20.83
C LEU A 40 16.29 -1.08 -19.66
N GLN A 41 15.72 -1.17 -18.47
CA GLN A 41 16.37 -1.69 -17.30
C GLN A 41 15.76 -3.05 -16.95
N SER A 42 16.64 -4.05 -16.79
CA SER A 42 16.29 -5.39 -16.33
C SER A 42 16.92 -5.64 -14.96
N GLN A 43 16.24 -6.38 -14.11
CA GLN A 43 16.73 -6.74 -12.80
C GLN A 43 16.36 -8.18 -12.48
N ILE A 44 17.34 -8.96 -12.04
CA ILE A 44 17.13 -10.24 -11.37
C ILE A 44 17.38 -9.98 -9.90
N TYR A 45 16.52 -10.50 -9.02
CA TYR A 45 16.70 -10.33 -7.59
C TYR A 45 16.35 -11.59 -6.82
N TYR A 46 17.02 -11.74 -5.67
CA TYR A 46 16.77 -12.78 -4.71
C TYR A 46 16.76 -12.18 -3.31
N GLU A 47 15.70 -12.45 -2.55
CA GLU A 47 15.52 -12.00 -1.18
C GLU A 47 15.32 -13.21 -0.28
N TYR A 48 16.09 -13.27 0.79
CA TYR A 48 15.97 -14.25 1.84
C TYR A 48 15.67 -13.56 3.15
N SER A 49 14.65 -14.02 3.86
CA SER A 49 14.35 -13.57 5.22
C SER A 49 14.10 -14.78 6.11
N TYR A 50 14.80 -14.84 7.22
CA TYR A 50 14.56 -15.81 8.28
C TYR A 50 14.30 -15.08 9.57
N LEU A 51 13.10 -15.29 10.12
CA LEU A 51 12.66 -14.73 11.40
C LEU A 51 12.46 -15.88 12.38
N ASN A 52 13.11 -15.80 13.54
CA ASN A 52 12.93 -16.73 14.64
C ASN A 52 12.51 -15.95 15.87
N GLN A 53 11.26 -16.12 16.27
CA GLN A 53 10.67 -15.51 17.46
C GLN A 53 10.30 -16.59 18.49
N SER A 54 10.07 -16.17 19.73
CA SER A 54 9.69 -17.08 20.82
C SER A 54 8.44 -17.91 20.50
N ALA A 55 7.52 -17.36 19.69
CA ALA A 55 6.24 -17.97 19.34
C ALA A 55 6.27 -18.73 18.02
N PHE A 56 7.08 -18.31 17.04
CA PHE A 56 7.09 -18.92 15.70
C PHE A 56 8.43 -18.73 14.99
N LYS A 57 8.60 -19.47 13.90
CA LYS A 57 9.71 -19.30 12.93
C LYS A 57 9.12 -19.10 11.55
N GLU A 58 9.70 -18.20 10.80
CA GLU A 58 9.28 -17.94 9.43
C GLU A 58 10.49 -17.86 8.50
N LEU A 59 10.39 -18.56 7.39
CA LEU A 59 11.36 -18.56 6.31
C LEU A 59 10.67 -18.05 5.04
N LEU A 60 11.21 -16.99 4.46
CA LEU A 60 10.79 -16.42 3.19
C LEU A 60 11.94 -16.45 2.20
N ASN A 61 11.70 -17.02 1.02
CA ASN A 61 12.61 -16.97 -0.11
C ASN A 61 11.88 -16.39 -1.30
N THR A 62 12.35 -15.28 -1.84
CA THR A 62 11.74 -14.64 -3.00
C THR A 62 12.75 -14.55 -4.12
N ALA A 63 12.42 -15.04 -5.31
CA ALA A 63 13.18 -14.84 -6.54
C ALA A 63 12.30 -14.12 -7.55
N GLY A 64 12.84 -13.15 -8.26
CA GLY A 64 12.05 -12.38 -9.21
C GLY A 64 12.85 -11.76 -10.34
N LEU A 65 12.09 -11.36 -11.37
CA LEU A 65 12.55 -10.66 -12.57
C LEU A 65 11.74 -9.37 -12.70
N ALA A 66 12.40 -8.24 -12.86
CA ALA A 66 11.74 -6.97 -13.09
C ALA A 66 12.30 -6.29 -14.34
N PHE A 67 11.39 -5.66 -15.10
CA PHE A 67 11.70 -4.91 -16.31
C PHE A 67 11.07 -3.53 -16.21
N ASN A 68 11.86 -2.50 -16.49
CA ASN A 68 11.39 -1.14 -16.65
C ASN A 68 11.79 -0.65 -18.05
N TYR A 69 10.81 -0.29 -18.85
CA TYR A 69 11.02 0.23 -20.19
C TYR A 69 10.46 1.63 -20.31
N ARG A 70 11.29 2.58 -20.73
CA ARG A 70 10.91 3.96 -20.97
C ARG A 70 11.31 4.39 -22.36
N LYS A 71 10.34 4.85 -23.15
CA LYS A 71 10.57 5.33 -24.51
C LYS A 71 9.89 6.65 -24.77
N LYS A 72 10.62 7.57 -25.41
CA LYS A 72 10.03 8.77 -25.97
C LYS A 72 9.23 8.40 -27.21
N ILE A 73 8.01 8.87 -27.29
CA ILE A 73 7.11 8.71 -28.44
C ILE A 73 6.76 10.10 -29.00
N PRO A 74 6.15 10.21 -30.19
CA PRO A 74 5.65 11.49 -30.68
C PRO A 74 4.73 12.13 -29.63
N ALA A 75 5.05 13.37 -29.26
CA ALA A 75 4.35 14.17 -28.25
C ALA A 75 4.31 13.62 -26.81
N GLY A 76 5.16 12.62 -26.44
CA GLY A 76 5.07 12.09 -25.08
C GLY A 76 6.06 11.00 -24.71
N PHE A 77 5.66 10.20 -23.70
CA PHE A 77 6.43 9.08 -23.19
C PHE A 77 5.55 7.86 -22.94
N LEU A 78 6.13 6.69 -23.25
CA LEU A 78 5.62 5.38 -22.83
C LEU A 78 6.52 4.84 -21.73
N ILE A 79 5.91 4.39 -20.62
CA ILE A 79 6.59 3.68 -19.54
C ILE A 79 5.87 2.36 -19.32
N LEU A 80 6.62 1.26 -19.36
CA LEU A 80 6.13 -0.08 -19.07
C LEU A 80 6.96 -0.66 -17.93
N ASN A 81 6.30 -1.21 -16.94
CA ASN A 81 6.94 -1.96 -15.86
C ASN A 81 6.33 -3.34 -15.78
N TYR A 82 7.16 -4.35 -15.60
CA TYR A 82 6.75 -5.71 -15.34
C TYR A 82 7.62 -6.31 -14.25
N ASP A 83 7.00 -6.93 -13.27
CA ASP A 83 7.65 -7.68 -12.20
C ASP A 83 6.94 -9.01 -12.02
N ILE A 84 7.67 -10.09 -12.13
CA ILE A 84 7.21 -11.44 -11.80
C ILE A 84 8.11 -12.01 -10.72
N ARG A 85 7.49 -12.56 -9.67
CA ARG A 85 8.22 -13.17 -8.56
C ARG A 85 7.54 -14.40 -8.02
N LYS A 86 8.37 -15.34 -7.62
CA LYS A 86 7.98 -16.51 -6.85
C LYS A 86 8.52 -16.36 -5.43
N ARG A 87 7.65 -16.55 -4.44
CA ARG A 87 8.00 -16.55 -3.03
C ARG A 87 7.64 -17.89 -2.42
N TYR A 88 8.61 -18.55 -1.80
CA TYR A 88 8.40 -19.66 -0.90
C TYR A 88 8.25 -19.14 0.52
N GLN A 89 7.20 -19.58 1.23
CA GLN A 89 6.95 -19.26 2.62
C GLN A 89 6.79 -20.52 3.44
N ASN A 90 7.52 -20.62 4.54
CA ASN A 90 7.41 -21.68 5.53
C ASN A 90 7.26 -21.07 6.91
N HIS A 91 6.08 -21.20 7.48
CA HIS A 91 5.75 -20.75 8.82
C HIS A 91 5.62 -21.94 9.74
N SER A 92 6.36 -21.96 10.83
CA SER A 92 6.32 -23.01 11.85
C SER A 92 5.99 -22.40 13.21
N SER A 93 4.89 -22.81 13.79
CA SER A 93 4.37 -22.26 15.05
C SER A 93 3.72 -23.33 15.91
N LEU A 94 3.65 -23.04 17.21
CA LEU A 94 2.78 -23.74 18.15
C LEU A 94 1.44 -23.00 18.22
N PRO A 95 0.31 -23.71 18.41
CA PRO A 95 -0.98 -23.05 18.64
C PRO A 95 -0.89 -22.09 19.83
N GLY A 96 -1.45 -20.90 19.72
CA GLY A 96 -1.42 -19.93 20.80
C GLY A 96 -1.84 -18.52 20.35
N LEU A 97 -1.49 -17.53 21.15
CA LEU A 97 -1.63 -16.11 20.80
C LEU A 97 -0.32 -15.64 20.15
N LEU A 98 -0.46 -14.93 19.05
CA LEU A 98 0.62 -14.27 18.35
C LEU A 98 0.54 -12.78 18.65
N THR A 99 1.61 -12.22 19.22
CA THR A 99 1.76 -10.77 19.32
C THR A 99 2.59 -10.28 18.14
N VAL A 100 2.01 -9.44 17.30
CA VAL A 100 2.67 -8.80 16.17
C VAL A 100 3.09 -7.41 16.59
N PHE A 101 4.31 -7.02 16.24
CA PHE A 101 4.84 -5.69 16.48
C PHE A 101 5.32 -5.07 15.18
N ASN A 102 5.00 -3.79 15.00
CA ASN A 102 5.46 -2.98 13.89
C ASN A 102 5.10 -3.55 12.50
N GLU A 103 3.89 -4.05 12.30
CA GLU A 103 3.42 -4.32 10.94
C GLU A 103 3.34 -3.00 10.16
N GLU A 104 4.14 -2.89 9.10
CA GLU A 104 4.22 -1.68 8.30
C GLU A 104 3.08 -1.61 7.29
N LEU A 105 2.29 -0.54 7.35
CA LEU A 105 1.18 -0.27 6.44
C LEU A 105 1.32 1.13 5.85
N ARG A 106 1.07 1.23 4.53
CA ARG A 106 0.99 2.52 3.85
C ARG A 106 -0.46 2.89 3.61
N LEU A 107 -0.98 3.85 4.35
CA LEU A 107 -2.38 4.25 4.31
C LEU A 107 -2.63 5.36 3.29
N VAL A 108 -3.46 5.08 2.29
CA VAL A 108 -3.85 6.02 1.23
C VAL A 108 -5.33 6.36 1.37
N ASP A 109 -5.68 7.62 1.10
CA ASP A 109 -7.07 8.08 1.16
C ASP A 109 -8.02 7.24 0.31
N GLY A 110 -9.15 6.85 0.91
CA GLY A 110 -10.18 6.06 0.24
C GLY A 110 -9.77 4.62 -0.06
N GLN A 111 -8.69 4.12 0.53
CA GLN A 111 -8.30 2.71 0.46
C GLN A 111 -8.35 2.08 1.85
N THR A 112 -8.72 0.82 1.89
CA THR A 112 -8.63 -0.03 3.08
C THR A 112 -7.48 -1.01 2.89
N ILE A 113 -6.73 -1.27 3.95
CA ILE A 113 -5.60 -2.20 3.93
C ILE A 113 -5.84 -3.28 4.97
N LEU A 114 -5.78 -4.54 4.55
CA LEU A 114 -5.90 -5.70 5.42
C LEU A 114 -4.65 -5.87 6.29
N LEU A 115 -4.83 -6.12 7.58
CA LEU A 115 -3.76 -6.64 8.43
C LEU A 115 -3.30 -8.02 7.90
N GLN A 116 -2.03 -8.30 8.06
CA GLN A 116 -1.39 -9.51 7.50
C GLN A 116 -1.98 -10.78 8.10
N ASN A 117 -2.26 -10.78 9.39
CA ASN A 117 -2.75 -11.95 10.10
C ASN A 117 -4.27 -11.93 10.23
N PRO A 118 -4.94 -13.09 10.08
CA PRO A 118 -6.34 -13.26 10.45
C PRO A 118 -6.50 -13.40 11.96
N PHE A 119 -7.77 -13.43 12.43
CA PHE A 119 -8.15 -13.64 13.83
C PHE A 119 -7.51 -12.66 14.81
N VAL A 120 -7.34 -11.42 14.38
CA VAL A 120 -6.82 -10.32 15.19
C VAL A 120 -7.87 -9.93 16.24
N ASP A 121 -7.44 -9.76 17.49
CA ASP A 121 -8.26 -9.11 18.51
C ASP A 121 -8.31 -7.59 18.23
N PRO A 122 -9.47 -7.03 17.84
CA PRO A 122 -9.58 -5.62 17.52
C PRO A 122 -9.20 -4.68 18.68
N ASN A 123 -9.42 -5.12 19.92
CA ASN A 123 -9.14 -4.30 21.10
C ASN A 123 -7.63 -4.21 21.39
N SER A 124 -6.84 -5.07 20.77
CA SER A 124 -5.39 -5.09 20.90
C SER A 124 -4.66 -4.25 19.85
N VAL A 125 -5.39 -3.71 18.87
CA VAL A 125 -4.78 -2.98 17.75
C VAL A 125 -4.33 -1.59 18.22
N VAL A 126 -3.04 -1.32 18.05
CA VAL A 126 -2.42 -0.01 18.32
C VAL A 126 -1.71 0.44 17.06
N VAL A 127 -2.10 1.60 16.54
CA VAL A 127 -1.47 2.21 15.37
C VAL A 127 -0.58 3.37 15.80
N HIS A 128 0.68 3.39 15.36
CA HIS A 128 1.65 4.38 15.79
C HIS A 128 2.61 4.79 14.65
N ASP A 129 3.41 5.83 14.87
CA ASP A 129 4.49 6.25 13.99
C ASP A 129 5.72 5.32 14.10
N GLN A 130 6.72 5.51 13.25
CA GLN A 130 7.94 4.70 13.25
C GLN A 130 8.68 4.69 14.59
N THR A 131 8.57 5.75 15.37
CA THR A 131 9.27 5.87 16.64
C THR A 131 8.46 5.34 17.83
N GLY A 132 7.17 5.04 17.63
CA GLY A 132 6.23 4.71 18.71
C GLY A 132 5.89 5.90 19.62
N THR A 133 6.27 7.11 19.23
CA THR A 133 6.04 8.33 20.02
C THR A 133 4.64 8.88 19.81
N ILE A 134 4.13 8.78 18.58
CA ILE A 134 2.77 9.20 18.23
C ILE A 134 1.91 7.95 18.14
N ILE A 135 0.89 7.85 19.01
CA ILE A 135 -0.14 6.82 18.95
C ILE A 135 -1.38 7.45 18.33
N TYR A 136 -1.79 6.89 17.17
CA TYR A 136 -2.98 7.34 16.45
C TYR A 136 -4.24 6.80 17.10
N GLN A 137 -5.33 7.56 17.01
CA GLN A 137 -6.59 7.23 17.67
C GLN A 137 -7.60 6.64 16.68
N GLU A 138 -8.21 5.52 17.06
CA GLU A 138 -9.33 4.95 16.34
C GLU A 138 -10.51 5.93 16.30
N ASN A 139 -11.23 5.97 15.16
CA ASN A 139 -12.33 6.90 14.86
C ASN A 139 -11.94 8.38 14.70
N ILE A 140 -10.65 8.74 14.87
CA ILE A 140 -10.13 10.09 14.62
C ILE A 140 -9.11 10.07 13.49
N ASP A 141 -8.10 9.20 13.60
CA ASP A 141 -7.01 9.09 12.64
C ASP A 141 -7.23 7.93 11.65
N TYR A 142 -7.88 6.86 12.10
CA TYR A 142 -8.19 5.67 11.32
C TYR A 142 -9.48 4.97 11.77
N LEU A 143 -9.99 4.07 10.93
CA LEU A 143 -11.07 3.14 11.25
C LEU A 143 -10.58 1.70 11.18
N LEU A 144 -11.07 0.84 12.09
CA LEU A 144 -10.96 -0.60 12.01
C LEU A 144 -12.24 -1.18 11.41
N ILE A 145 -12.12 -1.94 10.34
CA ILE A 145 -13.24 -2.56 9.63
C ILE A 145 -13.04 -4.07 9.67
N ARG A 146 -14.00 -4.78 10.29
CA ARG A 146 -13.95 -6.25 10.35
C ARG A 146 -14.41 -6.84 9.02
N ARG A 147 -13.64 -7.80 8.49
CA ARG A 147 -13.94 -8.57 7.29
C ARG A 147 -13.76 -10.06 7.56
N ALA A 148 -14.83 -10.74 7.92
CA ALA A 148 -14.77 -12.13 8.38
C ALA A 148 -13.65 -12.29 9.45
N ASP A 149 -12.61 -13.05 9.14
CA ASP A 149 -11.47 -13.33 10.03
C ASP A 149 -10.39 -12.25 10.00
N TYR A 150 -10.53 -11.21 9.17
CA TYR A 150 -9.54 -10.16 8.99
C TYR A 150 -10.02 -8.80 9.50
N ILE A 151 -9.05 -7.93 9.76
CA ILE A 151 -9.27 -6.51 10.04
C ILE A 151 -8.63 -5.70 8.93
N GLU A 152 -9.40 -4.76 8.38
CA GLU A 152 -8.91 -3.69 7.51
C GLU A 152 -8.71 -2.42 8.32
N ILE A 153 -7.65 -1.68 7.97
CA ILE A 153 -7.42 -0.34 8.48
C ILE A 153 -7.70 0.65 7.34
N GLN A 154 -8.47 1.67 7.65
CA GLN A 154 -8.74 2.78 6.75
C GLN A 154 -8.31 4.08 7.40
N ARG A 155 -7.50 4.86 6.69
CA ARG A 155 -7.16 6.22 7.11
C ARG A 155 -8.39 7.13 7.08
N LEU A 156 -8.51 8.01 8.07
CA LEU A 156 -9.49 9.09 8.06
C LEU A 156 -8.82 10.39 7.61
N PRO A 157 -9.37 11.08 6.58
CA PRO A 157 -8.88 12.41 6.21
C PRO A 157 -9.09 13.41 7.35
N GLY A 158 -8.08 14.26 7.57
CA GLY A 158 -8.09 15.23 8.64
C GLY A 158 -7.52 14.73 9.97
N GLY A 159 -7.31 13.42 10.13
CA GLY A 159 -6.51 12.87 11.21
C GLY A 159 -5.01 13.17 11.04
N GLN A 160 -4.21 12.78 12.03
CA GLN A 160 -2.76 13.05 12.06
C GLN A 160 -1.98 12.24 11.01
N ILE A 161 -2.52 11.11 10.53
CA ILE A 161 -1.87 10.27 9.51
C ILE A 161 -1.93 10.99 8.15
N PRO A 162 -0.79 11.32 7.51
CA PRO A 162 -0.80 11.94 6.18
C PRO A 162 -1.27 10.97 5.10
N ASP A 163 -1.83 11.50 4.00
CA ASP A 163 -2.18 10.67 2.82
C ASP A 163 -0.93 10.02 2.22
N GLY A 164 -0.98 8.69 2.03
CA GLY A 164 0.15 7.88 1.63
C GLY A 164 1.21 7.70 2.73
N GLY A 165 0.89 8.10 3.97
CA GLY A 165 1.78 7.93 5.12
C GLY A 165 1.97 6.47 5.51
N THR A 166 3.16 6.16 6.01
CA THR A 166 3.48 4.85 6.60
C THR A 166 3.18 4.89 8.09
N VAL A 167 2.46 3.88 8.56
CA VAL A 167 2.17 3.63 9.98
C VAL A 167 2.65 2.24 10.38
N TYR A 168 2.82 2.03 11.67
CA TYR A 168 3.18 0.74 12.25
C TYR A 168 2.07 0.28 13.18
N VAL A 169 1.75 -1.01 13.11
CA VAL A 169 0.59 -1.57 13.82
C VAL A 169 1.05 -2.72 14.71
N ASP A 170 0.72 -2.61 15.99
CA ASP A 170 0.88 -3.67 16.98
C ASP A 170 -0.48 -4.31 17.25
N TYR A 171 -0.53 -5.63 17.39
CA TYR A 171 -1.77 -6.33 17.72
C TYR A 171 -1.52 -7.76 18.22
N ILE A 172 -2.57 -8.35 18.78
CA ILE A 172 -2.62 -9.76 19.16
C ILE A 172 -3.56 -10.49 18.21
N ALA A 173 -3.09 -11.60 17.65
CA ALA A 173 -3.88 -12.49 16.81
C ALA A 173 -3.85 -13.92 17.34
N THR A 174 -4.83 -14.72 16.99
CA THR A 174 -4.75 -16.16 17.22
C THR A 174 -3.73 -16.76 16.27
N GLN A 175 -2.74 -17.45 16.80
CA GLN A 175 -1.67 -18.03 16.03
C GLN A 175 -2.17 -19.17 15.15
N LEU A 176 -1.83 -19.09 13.87
CA LEU A 176 -2.11 -20.13 12.91
C LEU A 176 -1.17 -21.31 13.10
N ARG A 177 -1.65 -22.52 12.75
CA ARG A 177 -0.81 -23.71 12.69
C ARG A 177 0.28 -23.53 11.62
N SER A 178 1.33 -24.34 11.74
CA SER A 178 2.39 -24.37 10.73
C SER A 178 1.84 -24.60 9.32
N TYR A 179 2.32 -23.85 8.35
CA TYR A 179 1.94 -23.94 6.94
C TYR A 179 3.13 -23.68 6.02
N LYS A 180 3.02 -24.16 4.78
CA LYS A 180 3.97 -23.86 3.71
C LYS A 180 3.21 -23.64 2.41
N PHE A 181 3.70 -22.73 1.59
CA PHE A 181 3.22 -22.51 0.23
C PHE A 181 4.19 -21.71 -0.61
N ASP A 182 4.00 -21.80 -1.92
CA ASP A 182 4.61 -20.90 -2.90
C ASP A 182 3.58 -19.86 -3.32
N THR A 183 4.00 -18.61 -3.40
CA THR A 183 3.18 -17.50 -3.95
C THR A 183 3.78 -17.04 -5.28
N TRP A 184 2.96 -16.93 -6.31
CA TRP A 184 3.28 -16.27 -7.55
C TRP A 184 2.66 -14.89 -7.59
N ASN A 185 3.46 -13.87 -7.88
CA ASN A 185 2.99 -12.51 -8.06
C ASN A 185 3.39 -12.01 -9.43
N ASN A 186 2.42 -11.44 -10.15
CA ASN A 186 2.62 -10.76 -11.42
C ASN A 186 2.17 -9.31 -11.28
N ASN A 187 3.07 -8.37 -11.55
CA ASN A 187 2.76 -6.96 -11.58
C ASN A 187 3.07 -6.41 -12.96
N PHE A 188 2.11 -5.78 -13.59
CA PHE A 188 2.31 -5.05 -14.83
C PHE A 188 1.74 -3.64 -14.72
N SER A 189 2.47 -2.65 -15.22
CA SER A 189 1.94 -1.32 -15.40
C SER A 189 2.37 -0.72 -16.70
N ALA A 190 1.45 0.00 -17.34
CA ALA A 190 1.67 0.80 -18.53
C ALA A 190 1.22 2.23 -18.24
N ASN A 191 2.05 3.19 -18.60
CA ASN A 191 1.76 4.60 -18.52
C ASN A 191 2.09 5.27 -19.86
N LEU A 192 1.13 5.99 -20.40
CA LEU A 192 1.22 6.68 -21.69
C LEU A 192 0.89 8.16 -21.45
N ALA A 193 1.92 8.99 -21.45
CA ALA A 193 1.79 10.42 -21.20
C ALA A 193 2.04 11.23 -22.48
N PHE A 194 1.17 12.20 -22.74
CA PHE A 194 1.22 13.08 -23.92
C PHE A 194 1.32 14.56 -23.50
N PHE A 195 1.88 15.37 -24.41
CA PHE A 195 1.92 16.83 -24.31
C PHE A 195 2.47 17.34 -22.98
N ASN A 196 3.67 16.86 -22.59
CA ASN A 196 4.29 17.17 -21.31
C ASN A 196 3.41 16.83 -20.10
N ASN A 197 2.82 15.61 -20.09
CA ASN A 197 1.90 15.10 -19.08
C ASN A 197 0.55 15.84 -19.00
N LEU A 198 0.17 16.58 -20.05
CA LEU A 198 -1.16 17.17 -20.12
C LEU A 198 -2.24 16.09 -20.03
N ILE A 199 -2.04 14.96 -20.70
CA ILE A 199 -2.94 13.80 -20.66
C ILE A 199 -2.09 12.57 -20.40
N GLU A 200 -2.49 11.77 -19.43
CA GLU A 200 -1.85 10.53 -19.04
C GLU A 200 -2.89 9.43 -18.95
N PHE A 201 -2.67 8.34 -19.67
CA PHE A 201 -3.42 7.10 -19.55
C PHE A 201 -2.56 6.10 -18.80
N TYR A 202 -3.14 5.38 -17.85
CA TYR A 202 -2.44 4.33 -17.16
C TYR A 202 -3.28 3.09 -16.96
N PHE A 203 -2.57 1.96 -16.96
CA PHE A 203 -3.09 0.64 -16.66
C PHE A 203 -2.19 -0.01 -15.62
N ARG A 204 -2.79 -0.68 -14.63
CA ARG A 204 -2.08 -1.50 -13.66
C ARG A 204 -2.80 -2.84 -13.53
N TYR A 205 -2.00 -3.87 -13.50
CA TYR A 205 -2.43 -5.25 -13.27
C TYR A 205 -1.60 -5.83 -12.13
N PHE A 206 -2.27 -6.47 -11.20
CA PHE A 206 -1.66 -7.25 -10.14
C PHE A 206 -2.39 -8.59 -10.05
N ASP A 207 -1.62 -9.67 -9.96
CA ASP A 207 -2.12 -11.01 -9.78
C ASP A 207 -1.29 -11.74 -8.74
N GLN A 208 -1.96 -12.42 -7.81
CA GLN A 208 -1.35 -13.23 -6.77
C GLN A 208 -2.06 -14.57 -6.69
N ASP A 209 -1.29 -15.63 -6.90
CA ASP A 209 -1.76 -17.01 -6.88
C ASP A 209 -0.83 -17.88 -6.02
N TYR A 210 -1.29 -19.06 -5.66
CA TYR A 210 -0.58 -19.98 -4.76
C TYR A 210 -0.43 -21.34 -5.36
N SER A 211 0.69 -21.99 -5.03
CA SER A 211 0.99 -23.38 -5.39
C SER A 211 1.71 -24.08 -4.25
N SER A 212 1.85 -25.41 -4.35
CA SER A 212 2.60 -26.23 -3.39
C SER A 212 2.15 -26.03 -1.93
N ILE A 213 0.83 -26.01 -1.72
CA ILE A 213 0.24 -25.70 -0.42
C ILE A 213 0.28 -26.93 0.47
N GLU A 214 0.97 -26.83 1.61
CA GLU A 214 0.95 -27.82 2.68
C GLU A 214 0.27 -27.25 3.92
N ASN A 215 -0.62 -28.03 4.53
CA ASN A 215 -1.43 -27.64 5.68
C ASN A 215 -2.20 -26.32 5.42
N PRO A 216 -3.07 -26.32 4.41
CA PRO A 216 -3.74 -25.11 4.02
C PRO A 216 -4.58 -24.58 5.16
N ASN A 217 -4.25 -23.38 5.64
CA ASN A 217 -5.20 -22.55 6.31
C ASN A 217 -5.69 -21.54 5.27
N GLU A 218 -6.93 -21.74 4.78
CA GLU A 218 -7.50 -20.91 3.72
C GLU A 218 -7.50 -19.42 4.09
N SER A 219 -7.54 -19.12 5.39
CA SER A 219 -7.46 -17.74 5.90
C SER A 219 -6.11 -17.05 5.65
N VAL A 220 -5.04 -17.77 5.35
CA VAL A 220 -3.73 -17.19 5.04
C VAL A 220 -3.59 -16.87 3.55
N LEU A 221 -4.30 -17.63 2.72
CA LEU A 221 -4.18 -17.53 1.26
C LEU A 221 -5.04 -16.39 0.74
N LYS A 222 -4.41 -15.34 0.25
CA LYS A 222 -5.06 -14.15 -0.32
C LYS A 222 -4.89 -14.17 -1.84
N TYR A 223 -5.76 -14.90 -2.55
CA TYR A 223 -5.82 -14.86 -4.01
C TYR A 223 -6.31 -13.49 -4.45
N ILE A 224 -5.57 -12.83 -5.32
CA ILE A 224 -5.87 -11.47 -5.74
C ILE A 224 -5.66 -11.34 -7.23
N THR A 225 -6.65 -10.80 -7.93
CA THR A 225 -6.51 -10.30 -9.30
C THR A 225 -7.07 -8.89 -9.35
N GLN A 226 -6.25 -7.91 -9.69
CA GLN A 226 -6.61 -6.50 -9.69
C GLN A 226 -6.28 -5.86 -11.04
N HIS A 227 -7.23 -5.14 -11.60
CA HIS A 227 -7.06 -4.33 -12.79
C HIS A 227 -7.45 -2.90 -12.48
N THR A 228 -6.57 -1.95 -12.77
CA THR A 228 -6.84 -0.52 -12.62
C THR A 228 -6.60 0.18 -13.94
N TYR A 229 -7.58 0.94 -14.40
CA TYR A 229 -7.52 1.79 -15.58
C TYR A 229 -7.72 3.23 -15.16
N GLY A 230 -6.93 4.14 -15.68
CA GLY A 230 -7.08 5.54 -15.34
C GLY A 230 -6.67 6.48 -16.45
N ILE A 231 -7.24 7.69 -16.33
CA ILE A 231 -6.87 8.85 -17.11
C ILE A 231 -6.65 10.02 -16.16
N ARG A 232 -5.59 10.77 -16.37
CA ARG A 232 -5.28 11.99 -15.63
C ARG A 232 -4.95 13.10 -16.62
N SER A 233 -5.39 14.30 -16.32
CA SER A 233 -5.01 15.52 -17.02
C SER A 233 -4.47 16.53 -16.02
N SER A 234 -3.39 17.24 -16.39
CA SER A 234 -2.79 18.26 -15.55
C SER A 234 -2.50 19.50 -16.40
N VAL A 235 -3.17 20.61 -16.08
CA VAL A 235 -3.05 21.89 -16.78
C VAL A 235 -2.69 22.98 -15.78
N GLY A 236 -1.44 23.43 -15.79
CA GLY A 236 -0.96 24.45 -14.89
C GLY A 236 -1.17 24.06 -13.42
N PHE A 237 -2.09 24.74 -12.75
CA PHE A 237 -2.42 24.52 -11.35
C PHE A 237 -3.53 23.49 -11.11
N LEU A 238 -4.20 23.01 -12.16
CA LEU A 238 -5.33 22.09 -12.09
C LEU A 238 -4.90 20.69 -12.51
N SER A 239 -5.25 19.69 -11.70
CA SER A 239 -5.14 18.27 -12.04
C SER A 239 -6.49 17.60 -11.82
N ALA A 240 -6.93 16.79 -12.78
CA ALA A 240 -8.16 16.03 -12.67
C ALA A 240 -7.99 14.64 -13.28
N GLY A 241 -8.75 13.67 -12.81
CA GLY A 241 -8.69 12.33 -13.37
C GLY A 241 -9.85 11.44 -12.98
N PHE A 242 -9.84 10.31 -13.65
CA PHE A 242 -10.79 9.22 -13.46
C PHE A 242 -10.01 7.91 -13.32
N GLU A 243 -10.46 7.05 -12.43
CA GLU A 243 -9.89 5.71 -12.22
C GLU A 243 -11.04 4.70 -12.09
N TYR A 244 -10.90 3.59 -12.78
CA TYR A 244 -11.75 2.41 -12.62
C TYR A 244 -10.90 1.25 -12.15
N GLU A 245 -11.35 0.56 -11.11
CA GLU A 245 -10.68 -0.58 -10.51
C GLU A 245 -11.62 -1.78 -10.44
N ASN A 246 -11.13 -2.94 -10.82
CA ASN A 246 -11.78 -4.23 -10.60
C ASN A 246 -10.85 -5.05 -9.71
N TYR A 247 -11.30 -5.32 -8.50
CA TYR A 247 -10.58 -6.09 -7.49
C TYR A 247 -11.33 -7.37 -7.21
N ASN A 248 -10.66 -8.49 -7.45
CA ASN A 248 -11.17 -9.84 -7.22
C ASN A 248 -10.24 -10.56 -6.26
N SER A 249 -10.76 -11.01 -5.12
CA SER A 249 -10.04 -11.86 -4.18
C SER A 249 -10.98 -12.83 -3.50
N ASN A 250 -10.41 -13.87 -2.87
CA ASN A 250 -11.18 -14.81 -2.04
C ASN A 250 -11.71 -14.19 -0.75
N ILE A 251 -11.24 -12.97 -0.38
CA ILE A 251 -11.69 -12.26 0.83
C ILE A 251 -12.74 -11.21 0.48
N ILE A 252 -12.51 -10.44 -0.59
CA ILE A 252 -13.37 -9.34 -0.96
C ILE A 252 -13.37 -9.13 -2.48
N LEU A 253 -14.55 -8.95 -3.05
CA LEU A 253 -14.75 -8.64 -4.47
C LEU A 253 -15.43 -7.30 -4.59
N PHE A 254 -14.81 -6.36 -5.28
CA PHE A 254 -15.42 -5.08 -5.57
C PHE A 254 -14.99 -4.49 -6.91
N ARG A 255 -15.80 -3.56 -7.40
CA ARG A 255 -15.43 -2.62 -8.45
C ARG A 255 -15.47 -1.23 -7.87
N SER A 256 -14.49 -0.40 -8.19
CA SER A 256 -14.51 0.98 -7.75
C SER A 256 -14.37 1.94 -8.93
N THR A 257 -15.04 3.08 -8.80
CA THR A 257 -14.85 4.24 -9.68
C THR A 257 -14.41 5.42 -8.82
N ARG A 258 -13.37 6.10 -9.27
CA ARG A 258 -12.81 7.26 -8.58
C ARG A 258 -12.73 8.45 -9.52
N TYR A 259 -13.19 9.60 -9.07
CA TYR A 259 -13.00 10.90 -9.69
C TYR A 259 -12.21 11.76 -8.73
N PHE A 260 -11.21 12.46 -9.23
CA PHE A 260 -10.44 13.37 -8.40
C PHE A 260 -10.13 14.67 -9.16
N ILE A 261 -10.12 15.76 -8.40
CA ILE A 261 -9.73 17.08 -8.88
C ILE A 261 -8.85 17.70 -7.80
N SER A 262 -7.74 18.28 -8.20
CA SER A 262 -6.84 18.99 -7.30
C SER A 262 -6.39 20.30 -7.92
N VAL A 263 -6.45 21.35 -7.14
CA VAL A 263 -5.94 22.69 -7.48
C VAL A 263 -4.74 22.95 -6.57
N THR A 264 -3.57 23.15 -7.17
CA THR A 264 -2.34 23.47 -6.44
C THR A 264 -1.80 24.78 -6.96
N ARG A 265 -1.77 25.82 -6.11
CA ARG A 265 -1.30 27.13 -6.54
C ARG A 265 -0.42 27.78 -5.48
N GLN A 266 0.65 28.39 -5.96
CA GLN A 266 1.48 29.27 -5.16
C GLN A 266 1.04 30.72 -5.37
N PHE A 267 0.80 31.43 -4.27
CA PHE A 267 0.45 32.83 -4.25
C PHE A 267 1.59 33.63 -3.62
N PHE A 268 1.98 34.75 -4.23
CA PHE A 268 2.95 35.71 -3.69
C PHE A 268 4.29 35.08 -3.21
N ASN A 269 4.78 34.00 -3.82
CA ASN A 269 6.01 33.28 -3.46
C ASN A 269 6.10 32.78 -2.00
N ARG A 270 5.07 32.97 -1.18
CA ARG A 270 5.05 32.63 0.24
C ARG A 270 3.85 31.81 0.69
N LEU A 271 2.79 31.80 -0.09
CA LEU A 271 1.57 31.05 0.23
C LEU A 271 1.36 29.94 -0.80
N ASN A 272 1.40 28.70 -0.37
CA ASN A 272 1.03 27.54 -1.17
C ASN A 272 -0.35 27.06 -0.73
N GLY A 273 -1.29 26.96 -1.67
CA GLY A 273 -2.61 26.40 -1.45
C GLY A 273 -2.82 25.13 -2.25
N ILE A 274 -3.37 24.12 -1.62
CA ILE A 274 -3.82 22.87 -2.23
C ILE A 274 -5.27 22.66 -1.83
N LEU A 275 -6.14 22.50 -2.82
CA LEU A 275 -7.54 22.12 -2.63
C LEU A 275 -7.77 20.86 -3.43
N SER A 276 -8.24 19.79 -2.80
CA SER A 276 -8.47 18.50 -3.46
C SER A 276 -9.87 17.99 -3.15
N PHE A 277 -10.53 17.53 -4.19
CA PHE A 277 -11.79 16.78 -4.12
C PHE A 277 -11.56 15.39 -4.66
N ASN A 278 -12.03 14.37 -3.93
CA ASN A 278 -11.95 12.98 -4.30
C ASN A 278 -13.31 12.32 -4.04
N SER A 279 -13.87 11.70 -5.06
CA SER A 279 -15.11 10.92 -4.96
C SER A 279 -14.83 9.50 -5.39
N ARG A 280 -15.07 8.53 -4.51
CA ARG A 280 -14.87 7.10 -4.80
C ARG A 280 -16.14 6.33 -4.47
N ASN A 281 -16.56 5.48 -5.40
CA ASN A 281 -17.72 4.62 -5.24
C ASN A 281 -17.28 3.16 -5.38
N TYR A 282 -17.46 2.37 -4.33
CA TYR A 282 -17.26 0.94 -4.31
C TYR A 282 -18.59 0.22 -4.53
N LYS A 283 -18.57 -0.80 -5.37
CA LYS A 283 -19.66 -1.76 -5.52
C LYS A 283 -19.11 -3.14 -5.17
N TYR A 284 -19.55 -3.65 -4.05
CA TYR A 284 -19.17 -4.98 -3.57
C TYR A 284 -20.05 -6.03 -4.25
N THR A 285 -19.44 -7.14 -4.67
CA THR A 285 -20.16 -8.18 -5.42
C THR A 285 -20.82 -9.17 -4.47
N PHE A 286 -20.29 -9.34 -3.26
CA PHE A 286 -20.73 -10.36 -2.31
C PHE A 286 -22.09 -10.05 -1.70
N ASP A 287 -22.32 -8.80 -1.31
CA ASP A 287 -23.53 -8.33 -0.64
C ASP A 287 -24.35 -7.36 -1.50
N GLN A 288 -23.90 -7.10 -2.74
CA GLN A 288 -24.45 -6.10 -3.67
C GLN A 288 -24.55 -4.68 -3.07
N GLU A 289 -23.89 -4.47 -1.94
CA GLU A 289 -23.85 -3.17 -1.29
C GLU A 289 -22.88 -2.20 -2.02
N SER A 290 -23.18 -0.94 -1.89
CA SER A 290 -22.32 0.13 -2.37
C SER A 290 -21.83 0.98 -1.21
N GLN A 291 -20.61 1.50 -1.33
CA GLN A 291 -20.07 2.43 -0.37
C GLN A 291 -19.48 3.62 -1.13
N LYS A 292 -19.91 4.81 -0.77
CA LYS A 292 -19.50 6.06 -1.42
C LYS A 292 -18.72 6.92 -0.44
N PHE A 293 -17.58 7.43 -0.91
CA PHE A 293 -16.75 8.38 -0.21
C PHE A 293 -16.64 9.66 -1.03
N ASN A 294 -16.85 10.80 -0.40
CA ASN A 294 -16.53 12.10 -0.98
C ASN A 294 -15.67 12.85 0.02
N ASP A 295 -14.48 13.20 -0.40
CA ASP A 295 -13.51 13.91 0.41
C ASP A 295 -13.22 15.26 -0.21
N LEU A 296 -13.30 16.32 0.57
CA LEU A 296 -12.82 17.64 0.23
C LEU A 296 -11.73 18.01 1.25
N THR A 297 -10.53 18.27 0.78
CA THR A 297 -9.40 18.63 1.65
C THR A 297 -8.76 19.91 1.17
N GLY A 298 -8.41 20.79 2.11
CA GLY A 298 -7.71 22.04 1.88
C GLY A 298 -6.44 22.10 2.72
N ARG A 299 -5.35 22.52 2.11
CA ARG A 299 -4.08 22.79 2.80
C ARG A 299 -3.53 24.11 2.37
N PHE A 300 -3.17 24.95 3.33
CA PHE A 300 -2.49 26.21 3.11
C PHE A 300 -1.19 26.26 3.91
N LEU A 301 -0.11 26.58 3.22
CA LEU A 301 1.22 26.71 3.79
C LEU A 301 1.69 28.13 3.54
N TYR A 302 1.86 28.91 4.61
CA TYR A 302 2.34 30.30 4.52
C TYR A 302 3.72 30.43 5.15
N GLN A 303 4.71 30.82 4.35
CA GLN A 303 6.07 31.09 4.80
C GLN A 303 6.17 32.52 5.30
N ILE A 304 6.16 32.71 6.62
CA ILE A 304 6.27 34.02 7.27
C ILE A 304 7.70 34.55 7.16
N SER A 305 8.70 33.68 7.44
CA SER A 305 10.12 33.97 7.36
C SER A 305 10.90 32.71 7.00
N ARG A 306 12.25 32.79 6.91
CA ARG A 306 13.09 31.59 6.66
C ARG A 306 12.93 30.52 7.74
N SER A 307 12.58 30.89 8.96
CA SER A 307 12.49 29.99 10.12
C SER A 307 11.05 29.75 10.60
N TRP A 308 10.06 30.49 10.07
CA TRP A 308 8.67 30.40 10.53
C TRP A 308 7.73 30.07 9.38
N GLN A 309 6.96 29.00 9.55
CA GLN A 309 5.94 28.56 8.62
C GLN A 309 4.62 28.36 9.38
N PHE A 310 3.55 28.85 8.80
CA PHE A 310 2.18 28.58 9.25
C PHE A 310 1.54 27.56 8.32
N LYS A 311 0.94 26.52 8.90
CA LYS A 311 0.23 25.46 8.17
C LYS A 311 -1.21 25.41 8.67
N LEU A 312 -2.15 25.42 7.75
CA LEU A 312 -3.58 25.20 7.98
C LEU A 312 -4.04 24.05 7.11
N ASP A 313 -4.50 22.99 7.72
CA ASP A 313 -5.15 21.85 7.06
C ASP A 313 -6.61 21.80 7.51
N GLY A 314 -7.49 21.47 6.59
CA GLY A 314 -8.90 21.22 6.88
C GLY A 314 -9.48 20.23 5.89
N GLY A 315 -10.47 19.46 6.33
CA GLY A 315 -11.10 18.47 5.49
C GLY A 315 -12.55 18.21 5.87
N TYR A 316 -13.30 17.76 4.88
CA TYR A 316 -14.66 17.27 5.05
C TYR A 316 -14.79 15.93 4.33
N ARG A 317 -15.28 14.92 5.02
CA ARG A 317 -15.61 13.60 4.47
C ARG A 317 -17.07 13.29 4.64
N PHE A 318 -17.70 12.88 3.56
CA PHE A 318 -18.99 12.23 3.55
C PHE A 318 -18.80 10.78 3.10
N GLN A 319 -19.21 9.84 3.96
CA GLN A 319 -19.18 8.41 3.70
C GLN A 319 -20.58 7.83 3.90
N GLN A 320 -21.05 7.05 2.94
CA GLN A 320 -22.35 6.42 2.97
C GLN A 320 -22.29 4.99 2.48
N GLY A 321 -23.06 4.10 3.09
CA GLY A 321 -23.24 2.70 2.72
C GLY A 321 -22.55 1.71 3.66
N ARG A 322 -22.97 0.45 3.59
CA ARG A 322 -22.52 -0.66 4.45
C ARG A 322 -22.72 -0.41 5.96
N GLY A 323 -23.89 0.16 6.31
CA GLY A 323 -24.22 0.48 7.69
C GLY A 323 -23.44 1.65 8.31
N ILE A 324 -22.68 2.38 7.48
CA ILE A 324 -21.92 3.55 7.91
C ILE A 324 -22.46 4.78 7.18
N ASP A 325 -23.02 5.73 7.92
CA ASP A 325 -23.29 7.08 7.47
C ASP A 325 -22.48 8.03 8.34
N LEU A 326 -21.40 8.57 7.79
CA LEU A 326 -20.43 9.36 8.53
C LEU A 326 -20.21 10.71 7.85
N ASN A 327 -20.34 11.77 8.63
CA ASN A 327 -19.92 13.12 8.27
C ASN A 327 -18.81 13.54 9.22
N LEU A 328 -17.61 13.73 8.69
CA LEU A 328 -16.46 14.20 9.46
C LEU A 328 -16.00 15.55 8.94
N THR A 329 -15.81 16.50 9.86
CA THR A 329 -15.17 17.80 9.62
C THR A 329 -13.92 17.87 10.49
N THR A 330 -12.80 18.26 9.92
CA THR A 330 -11.52 18.40 10.60
C THR A 330 -10.86 19.73 10.32
#